data_efc86a71638f0d4aeb771869426540ff
#
_entry.id   efc86a71638f0d4aeb771869426540ff
#
_cell.length_a   1.000
_cell.length_b   1.000
_cell.length_c   1.000
_cell.angle_alpha   90.00
_cell.angle_beta   90.00
_cell.angle_gamma   90.00
#
_symmetry.space_group_name_H-M   'P 1'
#
loop_
_entity.id
_entity.type
_entity.pdbx_description
1 polymer ?
#
loop_
_entity_poly.entity_id
_entity_poly.type
_entity_poly.pdbx_seq_one_letter_code
_entity_poly.pdbx_strand_id
1 'polypeptide(L)'
;MLEVDHLSISLFKDFSTKEWDKLLKNFDSTVNYTAWFLSYIEALNVKSSIKNLTFVILNDGVFIAIVPLYVEKIDNQWQMSMGQEPIYAPIFSKNTQNRAVLGYYKYVTTKIEKIANQYQCALSRFHYSPLLYTKISHNYFTEFGYEEDILYPDWYIFKSNHSYVIDLSNTKELLLKQIRKGHRSNISQTKKNAKLIILDSYSFDQIVFDRYVKLYYQVKGIRRSAEVFKLDSMAIKTGFEIIMLCEYNGELVGAVALHTYNNKARYNSSVQLYDIDKGIYPNHFLLGAAIDYLKENGFELFEIGEQVTQSDLYQVSEKEKNLSHFKAGWGGDLMPWMKAQKEFNHV
;
A
#
# COMPACT_ATOMS: atom_id res chain seq x y z
N MET A 1 26.04 21.48 -7.62
CA MET A 1 26.00 20.87 -6.28
C MET A 1 24.93 21.62 -5.50
N LEU A 2 23.96 20.93 -4.91
CA LEU A 2 23.04 21.56 -3.97
C LEU A 2 23.84 21.96 -2.73
N GLU A 3 23.75 23.22 -2.29
CA GLU A 3 24.25 23.63 -0.99
C GLU A 3 23.45 22.88 0.08
N VAL A 4 24.11 22.00 0.82
CA VAL A 4 23.51 21.10 1.79
C VAL A 4 23.28 21.78 3.15
N ASP A 5 23.83 22.99 3.31
CA ASP A 5 23.90 23.72 4.58
C ASP A 5 22.54 24.20 5.12
N HIS A 6 21.50 24.22 4.29
CA HIS A 6 20.14 24.62 4.64
C HIS A 6 19.15 23.46 4.91
N LEU A 7 19.64 22.22 4.84
CA LEU A 7 18.79 21.05 5.03
C LEU A 7 18.69 20.66 6.51
N SER A 8 17.48 20.54 7.00
CA SER A 8 17.18 20.04 8.34
C SER A 8 16.25 18.83 8.30
N ILE A 9 16.20 18.10 9.41
CA ILE A 9 15.37 16.88 9.57
C ILE A 9 14.48 17.07 10.78
N SER A 10 13.20 16.69 10.65
CA SER A 10 12.27 16.50 11.76
C SER A 10 11.71 15.09 11.74
N LEU A 11 11.57 14.47 12.90
CA LEU A 11 11.09 13.09 13.00
C LEU A 11 9.56 13.06 13.01
N PHE A 12 8.95 11.98 12.50
CA PHE A 12 7.50 11.78 12.53
C PHE A 12 6.91 11.96 13.93
N LYS A 13 7.57 11.45 14.95
CA LYS A 13 7.14 11.57 16.37
C LYS A 13 7.04 13.00 16.89
N ASP A 14 7.67 13.97 16.21
CA ASP A 14 7.66 15.39 16.61
C ASP A 14 6.41 16.12 16.09
N PHE A 15 5.56 15.43 15.31
CA PHE A 15 4.31 15.94 14.75
C PHE A 15 3.11 15.30 15.41
N SER A 16 2.05 16.07 15.64
CA SER A 16 0.73 15.51 15.86
C SER A 16 0.19 14.89 14.55
N THR A 17 -0.75 13.95 14.66
CA THR A 17 -1.43 13.35 13.50
C THR A 17 -2.00 14.43 12.55
N LYS A 18 -2.61 15.47 13.11
CA LYS A 18 -3.21 16.56 12.33
C LYS A 18 -2.16 17.40 11.58
N GLU A 19 -1.03 17.67 12.18
CA GLU A 19 0.08 18.40 11.54
C GLU A 19 0.69 17.56 10.43
N TRP A 20 0.90 16.26 10.67
CA TRP A 20 1.42 15.33 9.67
C TRP A 20 0.50 15.23 8.45
N ASP A 21 -0.80 15.01 8.66
CA ASP A 21 -1.75 14.89 7.57
C ASP A 21 -1.93 16.22 6.81
N LYS A 22 -1.77 17.37 7.47
CA LYS A 22 -1.71 18.67 6.81
C LYS A 22 -0.45 18.81 5.93
N LEU A 23 0.71 18.42 6.46
CA LEU A 23 1.98 18.39 5.73
C LEU A 23 1.87 17.50 4.48
N LEU A 24 1.27 16.32 4.61
CA LEU A 24 1.16 15.32 3.55
C LEU A 24 0.40 15.84 2.31
N LYS A 25 -0.45 16.85 2.43
CA LYS A 25 -1.17 17.47 1.30
C LYS A 25 -0.24 18.13 0.26
N ASN A 26 0.99 18.48 0.63
CA ASN A 26 1.99 19.02 -0.27
C ASN A 26 2.66 17.96 -1.16
N PHE A 27 2.34 16.68 -0.95
CA PHE A 27 2.95 15.56 -1.65
C PHE A 27 1.92 14.82 -2.50
N ASP A 28 2.35 14.26 -3.63
CA ASP A 28 1.61 13.20 -4.27
C ASP A 28 1.91 11.91 -3.51
N SER A 29 0.90 11.38 -2.83
CA SER A 29 1.09 10.31 -1.86
C SER A 29 -0.06 9.32 -1.88
N THR A 30 0.14 8.22 -1.18
CA THR A 30 -0.88 7.20 -0.92
C THR A 30 -1.13 7.10 0.58
N VAL A 31 -2.10 6.28 0.98
CA VAL A 31 -2.41 6.00 2.39
C VAL A 31 -1.18 5.60 3.21
N ASN A 32 -0.20 4.99 2.57
CA ASN A 32 1.01 4.46 3.20
C ASN A 32 1.93 5.52 3.85
N TYR A 33 1.68 6.79 3.57
CA TYR A 33 2.40 7.93 4.14
C TYR A 33 1.58 8.70 5.19
N THR A 34 0.33 8.31 5.44
CA THR A 34 -0.53 8.94 6.45
C THR A 34 -0.06 8.61 7.86
N ALA A 35 -0.32 9.51 8.81
CA ALA A 35 -0.01 9.27 10.21
C ALA A 35 -0.66 7.98 10.74
N TRP A 36 -1.90 7.72 10.30
CA TRP A 36 -2.59 6.47 10.63
C TRP A 36 -1.81 5.24 10.19
N PHE A 37 -1.40 5.17 8.92
CA PHE A 37 -0.70 3.99 8.39
C PHE A 37 0.65 3.78 9.06
N LEU A 38 1.40 4.85 9.30
CA LEU A 38 2.69 4.77 9.99
C LEU A 38 2.54 4.18 11.40
N SER A 39 1.49 4.56 12.14
CA SER A 39 1.16 3.99 13.45
C SER A 39 0.58 2.57 13.37
N TYR A 40 -0.19 2.29 12.32
CA TYR A 40 -0.76 0.97 12.06
C TYR A 40 0.32 -0.11 11.88
N ILE A 41 1.40 0.21 11.17
CA ILE A 41 2.54 -0.70 11.00
C ILE A 41 3.18 -1.07 12.33
N GLU A 42 3.34 -0.11 13.25
CA GLU A 42 3.86 -0.39 14.59
C GLU A 42 2.92 -1.31 15.38
N ALA A 43 1.62 -1.03 15.36
CA ALA A 43 0.61 -1.85 16.04
C ALA A 43 0.49 -3.27 15.47
N LEU A 44 0.64 -3.42 14.15
CA LEU A 44 0.59 -4.71 13.47
C LEU A 44 1.79 -5.59 13.85
N ASN A 45 2.95 -4.99 14.12
CA ASN A 45 4.23 -5.66 14.32
C ASN A 45 4.73 -5.59 15.79
N VAL A 46 3.84 -5.48 16.75
CA VAL A 46 4.20 -5.41 18.19
C VAL A 46 5.12 -6.54 18.66
N LYS A 47 5.04 -7.72 18.04
CA LYS A 47 5.89 -8.88 18.40
C LYS A 47 7.32 -8.76 17.88
N SER A 48 7.57 -7.98 16.82
CA SER A 48 8.91 -7.62 16.35
C SER A 48 9.32 -6.32 17.03
N SER A 49 10.60 -6.19 17.42
CA SER A 49 11.10 -4.94 18.03
C SER A 49 11.18 -3.83 16.98
N ILE A 50 10.03 -3.51 16.33
CA ILE A 50 9.98 -2.49 15.28
C ILE A 50 10.04 -1.09 15.89
N LYS A 51 10.78 -0.20 15.24
CA LYS A 51 10.87 1.22 15.59
C LYS A 51 10.61 2.06 14.35
N ASN A 52 9.69 3.00 14.47
CA ASN A 52 9.43 3.99 13.43
C ASN A 52 10.44 5.14 13.55
N LEU A 53 11.26 5.28 12.53
CA LEU A 53 12.27 6.32 12.39
C LEU A 53 11.95 7.25 11.22
N THR A 54 10.70 7.24 10.74
CA THR A 54 10.21 8.10 9.66
C THR A 54 10.57 9.55 9.92
N PHE A 55 11.06 10.25 8.90
CA PHE A 55 11.45 11.65 9.00
C PHE A 55 11.05 12.44 7.77
N VAL A 56 11.04 13.75 7.91
CA VAL A 56 10.90 14.72 6.82
C VAL A 56 12.18 15.52 6.64
N ILE A 57 12.43 15.92 5.41
CA ILE A 57 13.53 16.84 5.07
C ILE A 57 12.92 18.20 4.77
N LEU A 58 13.51 19.23 5.36
CA LEU A 58 13.19 20.63 5.11
C LEU A 58 14.39 21.33 4.47
N ASN A 59 14.11 22.25 3.56
CA ASN A 59 15.07 23.22 3.03
C ASN A 59 14.56 24.62 3.39
N ASP A 60 15.29 25.37 4.21
CA ASP A 60 14.86 26.67 4.73
C ASP A 60 13.41 26.66 5.30
N GLY A 61 13.07 25.64 6.07
CA GLY A 61 11.75 25.47 6.67
C GLY A 61 10.65 24.95 5.72
N VAL A 62 10.95 24.74 4.44
CA VAL A 62 10.01 24.20 3.45
C VAL A 62 10.15 22.67 3.38
N PHE A 63 9.05 21.94 3.50
CA PHE A 63 9.04 20.49 3.40
C PHE A 63 9.37 20.00 1.98
N ILE A 64 10.43 19.23 1.84
CA ILE A 64 10.96 18.74 0.55
C ILE A 64 10.69 17.25 0.36
N ALA A 65 10.90 16.44 1.39
CA ALA A 65 10.71 14.99 1.28
C ALA A 65 10.12 14.39 2.55
N ILE A 66 9.37 13.29 2.37
CA ILE A 66 8.97 12.36 3.43
C ILE A 66 9.70 11.05 3.18
N VAL A 67 10.38 10.56 4.21
CA VAL A 67 11.17 9.33 4.19
C VAL A 67 10.59 8.37 5.22
N PRO A 68 9.66 7.47 4.83
CA PRO A 68 9.24 6.38 5.71
C PRO A 68 10.47 5.54 6.05
N LEU A 69 10.66 5.25 7.33
CA LEU A 69 11.80 4.46 7.77
C LEU A 69 11.45 3.66 9.02
N TYR A 70 11.73 2.37 8.97
CA TYR A 70 11.56 1.47 10.10
C TYR A 70 12.81 0.63 10.28
N VAL A 71 13.14 0.33 11.51
CA VAL A 71 14.12 -0.70 11.85
C VAL A 71 13.44 -1.75 12.70
N GLU A 72 13.67 -3.01 12.39
CA GLU A 72 13.10 -4.14 13.13
C GLU A 72 14.16 -5.23 13.34
N LYS A 73 13.96 -6.03 14.38
CA LYS A 73 14.87 -7.12 14.71
C LYS A 73 14.27 -8.45 14.22
N ILE A 74 14.91 -9.05 13.22
CA ILE A 74 14.54 -10.35 12.65
C ILE A 74 15.71 -11.32 12.87
N ASP A 75 15.44 -12.47 13.47
CA ASP A 75 16.46 -13.50 13.75
C ASP A 75 17.73 -12.93 14.43
N ASN A 76 17.52 -12.05 15.41
CA ASN A 76 18.56 -11.32 16.14
C ASN A 76 19.38 -10.30 15.33
N GLN A 77 19.06 -10.06 14.08
CA GLN A 77 19.69 -9.04 13.24
C GLN A 77 18.76 -7.84 13.03
N TRP A 78 19.30 -6.64 13.08
CA TRP A 78 18.55 -5.44 12.70
C TRP A 78 18.48 -5.32 11.19
N GLN A 79 17.31 -4.98 10.69
CA GLN A 79 17.03 -4.73 9.28
C GLN A 79 16.19 -3.47 9.14
N MET A 80 16.34 -2.78 8.02
CA MET A 80 15.41 -1.73 7.61
C MET A 80 14.32 -2.36 6.78
N SER A 81 13.19 -2.66 7.43
CA SER A 81 12.00 -3.26 6.83
C SER A 81 10.77 -2.96 7.67
N MET A 82 9.61 -3.30 7.16
CA MET A 82 8.31 -2.95 7.70
C MET A 82 7.50 -4.24 7.90
N GLY A 83 7.76 -4.96 9.00
CA GLY A 83 7.17 -6.27 9.25
C GLY A 83 7.62 -7.33 8.26
N GLN A 84 8.93 -7.39 7.97
CA GLN A 84 9.57 -8.23 6.96
C GLN A 84 9.29 -7.81 5.50
N GLU A 85 8.40 -6.85 5.28
CA GLU A 85 8.14 -6.27 3.95
C GLU A 85 9.05 -5.05 3.69
N PRO A 86 9.32 -4.72 2.43
CA PRO A 86 10.05 -3.51 2.08
C PRO A 86 9.33 -2.24 2.55
N ILE A 87 10.08 -1.24 2.96
CA ILE A 87 9.58 0.08 3.33
C ILE A 87 9.14 0.84 2.07
N TYR A 88 8.14 1.71 2.17
CA TYR A 88 7.77 2.59 1.07
C TYR A 88 8.89 3.58 0.76
N ALA A 89 9.18 3.77 -0.53
CA ALA A 89 10.23 4.67 -0.98
C ALA A 89 9.96 6.13 -0.56
N PRO A 90 10.99 6.97 -0.42
CA PRO A 90 10.81 8.39 -0.18
C PRO A 90 9.96 9.06 -1.25
N ILE A 91 9.14 10.04 -0.84
CA ILE A 91 8.37 10.91 -1.74
C ILE A 91 8.84 12.35 -1.61
N PHE A 92 8.73 13.10 -2.72
CA PHE A 92 9.13 14.49 -2.78
C PHE A 92 7.92 15.42 -2.96
N SER A 93 8.04 16.65 -2.45
CA SER A 93 7.01 17.66 -2.59
C SER A 93 6.70 17.94 -4.07
N LYS A 94 5.42 18.17 -4.38
CA LYS A 94 4.91 18.50 -5.72
C LYS A 94 5.62 19.68 -6.37
N ASN A 95 6.16 20.57 -5.55
CA ASN A 95 6.85 21.80 -5.98
C ASN A 95 8.37 21.59 -6.15
N THR A 96 8.90 20.40 -5.88
CA THR A 96 10.32 20.12 -6.01
C THR A 96 10.68 19.97 -7.49
N GLN A 97 11.65 20.77 -7.96
CA GLN A 97 12.13 20.69 -9.34
C GLN A 97 12.88 19.36 -9.58
N ASN A 98 12.70 18.73 -10.73
CA ASN A 98 13.31 17.43 -11.06
C ASN A 98 14.84 17.41 -10.86
N ARG A 99 15.56 18.47 -11.25
CA ARG A 99 17.01 18.56 -11.05
C ARG A 99 17.42 18.58 -9.58
N ALA A 100 16.61 19.18 -8.71
CA ALA A 100 16.86 19.23 -7.27
C ALA A 100 16.61 17.88 -6.60
N VAL A 101 15.67 17.08 -7.14
CA VAL A 101 15.30 15.76 -6.60
C VAL A 101 16.52 14.84 -6.50
N LEU A 102 17.40 14.79 -7.51
CA LEU A 102 18.62 13.97 -7.47
C LEU A 102 19.54 14.33 -6.30
N GLY A 103 19.74 15.63 -6.05
CA GLY A 103 20.54 16.07 -4.91
C GLY A 103 19.92 15.69 -3.57
N TYR A 104 18.59 15.81 -3.46
CA TYR A 104 17.86 15.39 -2.27
C TYR A 104 17.88 13.87 -2.07
N TYR A 105 17.80 13.09 -3.14
CA TYR A 105 17.98 11.63 -3.04
C TYR A 105 19.34 11.25 -2.44
N LYS A 106 20.42 11.87 -2.93
CA LYS A 106 21.74 11.63 -2.38
C LYS A 106 21.82 11.96 -0.88
N TYR A 107 21.19 13.04 -0.46
CA TYR A 107 21.09 13.39 0.96
C TYR A 107 20.27 12.36 1.74
N VAL A 108 19.12 11.92 1.21
CA VAL A 108 18.25 10.88 1.80
C VAL A 108 19.03 9.58 1.98
N THR A 109 19.71 9.08 0.94
CA THR A 109 20.48 7.84 1.00
C THR A 109 21.58 7.92 2.05
N THR A 110 22.32 9.03 2.08
CA THR A 110 23.36 9.25 3.11
C THR A 110 22.78 9.19 4.53
N LYS A 111 21.57 9.73 4.74
CA LYS A 111 20.92 9.68 6.06
C LYS A 111 20.43 8.27 6.40
N ILE A 112 19.86 7.56 5.43
CA ILE A 112 19.44 6.15 5.61
C ILE A 112 20.64 5.30 5.98
N GLU A 113 21.77 5.43 5.26
CA GLU A 113 23.00 4.71 5.54
C GLU A 113 23.58 5.02 6.93
N LYS A 114 23.54 6.28 7.35
CA LYS A 114 23.95 6.67 8.69
C LYS A 114 23.12 5.98 9.77
N ILE A 115 21.79 5.90 9.56
CA ILE A 115 20.88 5.20 10.48
C ILE A 115 21.12 3.69 10.42
N ALA A 116 21.35 3.11 9.23
CA ALA A 116 21.68 1.70 9.07
C ALA A 116 22.95 1.32 9.86
N ASN A 117 23.99 2.13 9.76
CA ASN A 117 25.23 1.95 10.51
C ASN A 117 25.02 2.11 12.03
N GLN A 118 24.22 3.09 12.47
CA GLN A 118 23.91 3.29 13.89
C GLN A 118 23.22 2.08 14.52
N TYR A 119 22.32 1.43 13.78
CA TYR A 119 21.60 0.23 14.24
C TYR A 119 22.29 -1.07 13.85
N GLN A 120 23.42 -1.02 13.11
CA GLN A 120 24.09 -2.19 12.55
C GLN A 120 23.11 -3.05 11.72
N CYS A 121 22.33 -2.41 10.85
CA CYS A 121 21.38 -3.11 10.00
C CYS A 121 22.10 -3.92 8.94
N ALA A 122 21.85 -5.22 8.85
CA ALA A 122 22.40 -6.08 7.81
C ALA A 122 21.83 -5.79 6.43
N LEU A 123 20.60 -5.31 6.37
CA LEU A 123 19.82 -5.19 5.14
C LEU A 123 18.89 -3.98 5.18
N SER A 124 18.73 -3.33 4.04
CA SER A 124 17.68 -2.33 3.80
C SER A 124 16.90 -2.66 2.55
N ARG A 125 15.56 -2.54 2.62
CA ARG A 125 14.66 -2.82 1.51
C ARG A 125 13.62 -1.72 1.34
N PHE A 126 13.45 -1.25 0.11
CA PHE A 126 12.43 -0.28 -0.25
C PHE A 126 11.59 -0.76 -1.44
N HIS A 127 10.34 -0.28 -1.53
CA HIS A 127 9.54 -0.47 -2.72
C HIS A 127 8.84 0.82 -3.16
N TYR A 128 8.58 0.91 -4.45
CA TYR A 128 7.88 2.02 -5.09
C TYR A 128 6.45 1.60 -5.35
N SER A 129 5.49 2.39 -4.86
CA SER A 129 4.07 2.11 -5.08
C SER A 129 3.69 2.36 -6.53
N PRO A 130 3.00 1.43 -7.21
CA PRO A 130 2.52 1.63 -8.58
C PRO A 130 1.54 2.80 -8.69
N LEU A 131 0.86 3.17 -7.59
CA LEU A 131 -0.06 4.30 -7.53
C LEU A 131 0.65 5.68 -7.56
N LEU A 132 1.96 5.73 -7.34
CA LEU A 132 2.78 6.95 -7.40
C LEU A 132 3.57 7.07 -8.71
N TYR A 133 3.52 6.04 -9.54
CA TYR A 133 4.32 5.94 -10.77
C TYR A 133 3.94 6.96 -11.86
N THR A 134 2.78 7.59 -11.78
CA THR A 134 2.14 8.26 -12.90
C THR A 134 2.74 9.63 -13.30
N LYS A 135 3.60 10.25 -12.49
CA LYS A 135 4.19 11.58 -12.87
C LYS A 135 5.70 11.69 -12.70
N ILE A 136 6.26 11.19 -11.60
CA ILE A 136 7.70 11.37 -11.33
C ILE A 136 8.52 10.25 -11.95
N SER A 137 8.06 9.03 -11.84
CA SER A 137 8.78 7.86 -12.33
C SER A 137 8.73 7.70 -13.84
N HIS A 138 7.63 8.06 -14.50
CA HIS A 138 7.56 7.95 -15.96
C HIS A 138 8.61 8.84 -16.64
N ASN A 139 8.77 10.08 -16.18
CA ASN A 139 9.82 10.98 -16.69
C ASN A 139 11.22 10.51 -16.27
N TYR A 140 11.39 9.98 -15.06
CA TYR A 140 12.69 9.47 -14.59
C TYR A 140 13.15 8.24 -15.36
N PHE A 141 12.27 7.25 -15.56
CA PHE A 141 12.64 6.01 -16.26
C PHE A 141 12.68 6.15 -17.77
N THR A 142 11.99 7.12 -18.37
CA THR A 142 11.98 7.34 -19.81
C THR A 142 13.01 8.36 -20.29
N GLU A 143 13.33 9.39 -19.50
CA GLU A 143 14.31 10.42 -19.89
C GLU A 143 15.76 9.99 -19.66
N PHE A 144 16.02 9.09 -18.69
CA PHE A 144 17.41 8.75 -18.30
C PHE A 144 17.85 7.33 -18.67
N GLY A 145 16.96 6.51 -19.28
CA GLY A 145 17.27 5.12 -19.65
C GLY A 145 17.32 4.17 -18.44
N TYR A 146 17.10 2.89 -18.72
CA TYR A 146 17.12 1.82 -17.70
C TYR A 146 18.52 1.47 -17.16
N GLU A 147 19.58 2.14 -17.63
CA GLU A 147 20.98 1.73 -17.39
C GLU A 147 21.61 2.38 -16.15
N GLU A 148 21.05 3.46 -15.59
CA GLU A 148 21.55 4.03 -14.35
C GLU A 148 20.43 4.04 -13.32
N ASP A 149 20.62 3.34 -12.21
CA ASP A 149 19.74 3.39 -11.04
C ASP A 149 19.91 4.76 -10.34
N ILE A 150 19.24 5.76 -10.90
CA ILE A 150 19.36 7.17 -10.53
C ILE A 150 18.93 7.41 -9.09
N LEU A 151 18.02 6.57 -8.59
CA LEU A 151 17.47 6.73 -7.26
C LEU A 151 18.42 6.23 -6.17
N TYR A 152 19.13 5.16 -6.47
CA TYR A 152 20.08 4.52 -5.55
C TYR A 152 21.19 3.85 -6.35
N PRO A 153 22.22 4.59 -6.81
CA PRO A 153 23.27 4.04 -7.67
C PRO A 153 24.03 2.86 -7.08
N ASP A 154 23.99 2.70 -5.75
CA ASP A 154 24.61 1.59 -5.02
C ASP A 154 23.58 0.52 -4.57
N TRP A 155 22.34 0.61 -5.04
CA TRP A 155 21.25 -0.28 -4.62
C TRP A 155 20.83 -1.18 -5.77
N TYR A 156 20.77 -2.48 -5.52
CA TYR A 156 20.30 -3.44 -6.50
C TYR A 156 18.78 -3.46 -6.59
N ILE A 157 18.23 -3.35 -7.78
CA ILE A 157 16.83 -3.73 -8.03
C ILE A 157 16.77 -5.25 -7.95
N PHE A 158 16.26 -5.74 -6.87
CA PHE A 158 16.30 -7.17 -6.57
C PHE A 158 15.04 -7.89 -7.08
N LYS A 159 13.92 -7.18 -7.30
CA LYS A 159 12.69 -7.74 -7.85
C LYS A 159 11.89 -6.67 -8.57
N SER A 160 11.71 -6.84 -9.87
CA SER A 160 10.72 -6.09 -10.64
C SER A 160 9.46 -6.94 -10.72
N ASN A 161 8.40 -6.50 -10.06
CA ASN A 161 7.06 -7.06 -10.19
C ASN A 161 6.15 -6.02 -10.85
N HIS A 162 4.94 -6.44 -11.13
CA HIS A 162 3.89 -5.57 -11.63
C HIS A 162 2.69 -5.66 -10.71
N SER A 163 1.93 -4.59 -10.63
CA SER A 163 0.62 -4.59 -9.98
C SER A 163 -0.43 -4.16 -10.99
N TYR A 164 -1.62 -4.78 -10.93
CA TYR A 164 -2.74 -4.34 -11.73
C TYR A 164 -3.33 -3.07 -11.14
N VAL A 165 -3.41 -2.03 -11.95
CA VAL A 165 -4.02 -0.74 -11.59
C VAL A 165 -5.14 -0.45 -12.58
N ILE A 166 -6.35 -0.30 -12.07
CA ILE A 166 -7.53 0.07 -12.85
C ILE A 166 -7.63 1.58 -12.88
N ASP A 167 -7.66 2.15 -14.08
CA ASP A 167 -7.99 3.56 -14.32
C ASP A 167 -9.52 3.75 -14.26
N LEU A 168 -9.99 4.29 -13.15
CA LEU A 168 -11.41 4.52 -12.88
C LEU A 168 -11.97 5.73 -13.65
N SER A 169 -11.15 6.54 -14.34
CA SER A 169 -11.64 7.59 -15.24
C SER A 169 -12.35 7.03 -16.47
N ASN A 170 -12.04 5.78 -16.85
CA ASN A 170 -12.69 5.05 -17.93
C ASN A 170 -14.21 4.92 -17.72
N THR A 171 -15.00 4.81 -18.82
CA THR A 171 -16.46 4.61 -18.74
C THR A 171 -16.82 3.28 -18.05
N LYS A 172 -18.03 3.21 -17.46
CA LYS A 172 -18.49 1.96 -16.83
C LYS A 172 -18.50 0.78 -17.79
N GLU A 173 -18.88 1.02 -19.05
CA GLU A 173 -18.92 0.01 -20.12
C GLU A 173 -17.52 -0.54 -20.38
N LEU A 174 -16.50 0.32 -20.44
CA LEU A 174 -15.12 -0.09 -20.66
C LEU A 174 -14.59 -0.89 -19.47
N LEU A 175 -14.82 -0.42 -18.25
CA LEU A 175 -14.44 -1.14 -17.02
C LEU A 175 -15.07 -2.53 -16.97
N LEU A 176 -16.38 -2.64 -17.24
CA LEU A 176 -17.07 -3.93 -17.29
C LEU A 176 -16.51 -4.85 -18.40
N LYS A 177 -16.17 -4.29 -19.57
CA LYS A 177 -15.58 -5.05 -20.67
C LYS A 177 -14.21 -5.64 -20.33
N GLN A 178 -13.41 -4.93 -19.56
CA GLN A 178 -12.09 -5.38 -19.10
C GLN A 178 -12.17 -6.51 -18.09
N ILE A 179 -13.24 -6.58 -17.27
CA ILE A 179 -13.43 -7.67 -16.31
C ILE A 179 -13.69 -8.98 -17.07
N ARG A 180 -12.96 -10.03 -16.71
CA ARG A 180 -13.10 -11.38 -17.29
C ARG A 180 -14.54 -11.89 -17.20
N LYS A 181 -15.02 -12.57 -18.26
CA LYS A 181 -16.39 -13.11 -18.33
C LYS A 181 -16.78 -13.95 -17.11
N GLY A 182 -15.88 -14.82 -16.63
CA GLY A 182 -16.12 -15.63 -15.43
C GLY A 182 -16.33 -14.79 -14.16
N HIS A 183 -15.55 -13.72 -13.98
CA HIS A 183 -15.73 -12.79 -12.85
C HIS A 183 -17.10 -12.08 -12.93
N ARG A 184 -17.47 -11.58 -14.12
CA ARG A 184 -18.80 -10.96 -14.34
C ARG A 184 -19.95 -11.91 -14.04
N SER A 185 -19.81 -13.18 -14.44
CA SER A 185 -20.80 -14.23 -14.14
C SER A 185 -20.93 -14.45 -12.63
N ASN A 186 -19.82 -14.59 -11.90
CA ASN A 186 -19.79 -14.76 -10.46
C ASN A 186 -20.39 -13.57 -9.70
N ILE A 187 -20.08 -12.34 -10.14
CA ILE A 187 -20.66 -11.10 -9.61
C ILE A 187 -22.20 -11.14 -9.78
N SER A 188 -22.66 -11.38 -11.01
CA SER A 188 -24.09 -11.37 -11.34
C SER A 188 -24.86 -12.47 -10.56
N GLN A 189 -24.27 -13.65 -10.39
CA GLN A 189 -24.87 -14.74 -9.65
C GLN A 189 -25.00 -14.42 -8.16
N THR A 190 -23.93 -13.92 -7.54
CA THR A 190 -23.92 -13.58 -6.10
C THR A 190 -24.86 -12.41 -5.80
N LYS A 191 -24.89 -11.39 -6.66
CA LYS A 191 -25.73 -10.19 -6.50
C LYS A 191 -27.23 -10.51 -6.39
N LYS A 192 -27.70 -11.65 -6.90
CA LYS A 192 -29.13 -12.04 -6.83
C LYS A 192 -29.57 -12.42 -5.43
N ASN A 193 -28.64 -12.90 -4.60
CA ASN A 193 -28.97 -13.54 -3.31
C ASN A 193 -28.22 -12.90 -2.13
N ALA A 194 -27.19 -12.12 -2.38
CA ALA A 194 -26.38 -11.50 -1.34
C ALA A 194 -26.63 -9.99 -1.26
N LYS A 195 -26.50 -9.45 -0.06
CA LYS A 195 -26.58 -8.02 0.24
C LYS A 195 -25.19 -7.44 0.41
N LEU A 196 -24.96 -6.28 -0.18
CA LEU A 196 -23.77 -5.45 0.02
C LEU A 196 -23.97 -4.53 1.22
N ILE A 197 -23.01 -4.50 2.14
CA ILE A 197 -22.92 -3.52 3.21
C ILE A 197 -21.58 -2.83 3.08
N ILE A 198 -21.54 -1.49 3.19
CA ILE A 198 -20.35 -0.68 3.07
C ILE A 198 -20.14 0.06 4.39
N LEU A 199 -18.92 -0.02 4.93
CA LEU A 199 -18.46 0.80 6.03
C LEU A 199 -17.43 1.79 5.49
N ASP A 200 -17.79 3.05 5.47
CA ASP A 200 -16.94 4.18 5.11
C ASP A 200 -17.09 5.32 6.12
N SER A 201 -16.52 6.48 5.84
CA SER A 201 -16.57 7.64 6.76
C SER A 201 -17.98 8.20 6.97
N TYR A 202 -18.92 7.89 6.10
CA TYR A 202 -20.31 8.36 6.17
C TYR A 202 -21.29 7.32 6.73
N SER A 203 -20.95 6.03 6.58
CA SER A 203 -21.84 4.90 6.89
C SER A 203 -21.25 3.96 7.95
N PHE A 204 -20.28 4.43 8.75
CA PHE A 204 -19.68 3.60 9.80
C PHE A 204 -20.71 3.19 10.85
N ASP A 205 -20.85 1.89 11.08
CA ASP A 205 -21.68 1.28 12.12
C ASP A 205 -20.81 0.33 12.98
N GLN A 206 -20.76 0.60 14.28
CA GLN A 206 -19.92 -0.19 15.19
C GLN A 206 -20.39 -1.64 15.30
N ILE A 207 -21.71 -1.91 15.28
CA ILE A 207 -22.28 -3.27 15.39
C ILE A 207 -21.89 -4.07 14.15
N VAL A 208 -21.98 -3.46 12.98
CA VAL A 208 -21.56 -4.08 11.71
C VAL A 208 -20.06 -4.30 11.68
N PHE A 209 -19.27 -3.35 12.19
CA PHE A 209 -17.82 -3.51 12.29
C PHE A 209 -17.44 -4.66 13.23
N ASP A 210 -18.11 -4.82 14.37
CA ASP A 210 -17.87 -5.93 15.30
C ASP A 210 -18.21 -7.29 14.67
N ARG A 211 -19.25 -7.35 13.81
CA ARG A 211 -19.56 -8.54 13.00
C ARG A 211 -18.41 -8.86 12.01
N TYR A 212 -17.82 -7.83 11.39
CA TYR A 212 -16.65 -8.00 10.52
C TYR A 212 -15.45 -8.54 11.31
N VAL A 213 -15.15 -8.00 12.48
CA VAL A 213 -14.06 -8.49 13.35
C VAL A 213 -14.25 -9.97 13.70
N LYS A 214 -15.51 -10.35 14.03
CA LYS A 214 -15.86 -11.76 14.30
C LYS A 214 -15.61 -12.65 13.09
N LEU A 215 -16.06 -12.25 11.90
CA LEU A 215 -15.80 -12.96 10.64
C LEU A 215 -14.28 -13.09 10.38
N TYR A 216 -13.52 -12.02 10.61
CA TYR A 216 -12.08 -12.04 10.44
C TYR A 216 -11.42 -13.09 11.34
N TYR A 217 -11.76 -13.12 12.63
CA TYR A 217 -11.22 -14.10 13.56
C TYR A 217 -11.64 -15.54 13.22
N GLN A 218 -12.84 -15.73 12.73
CA GLN A 218 -13.34 -17.04 12.28
C GLN A 218 -12.50 -17.60 11.11
N VAL A 219 -12.12 -16.75 10.16
CA VAL A 219 -11.40 -17.16 8.94
C VAL A 219 -9.88 -17.18 9.12
N LYS A 220 -9.31 -16.21 9.82
CA LYS A 220 -7.85 -16.00 9.92
C LYS A 220 -7.27 -16.39 11.29
N GLY A 221 -8.11 -16.63 12.28
CA GLY A 221 -7.66 -16.73 13.66
C GLY A 221 -7.16 -15.40 14.23
N ILE A 222 -6.56 -15.42 15.40
CA ILE A 222 -6.08 -14.22 16.11
C ILE A 222 -4.75 -13.76 15.48
N ARG A 223 -4.79 -13.20 14.29
CA ARG A 223 -3.62 -12.63 13.60
C ARG A 223 -3.47 -11.12 13.81
N ARG A 224 -4.58 -10.43 14.09
CA ARG A 224 -4.62 -9.00 14.40
C ARG A 224 -5.05 -8.82 15.84
N SER A 225 -4.42 -7.89 16.56
CA SER A 225 -4.80 -7.53 17.93
C SER A 225 -6.05 -6.63 17.93
N ALA A 226 -6.68 -6.47 19.09
CA ALA A 226 -7.77 -5.51 19.26
C ALA A 226 -7.33 -4.06 18.96
N GLU A 227 -6.06 -3.71 19.23
CA GLU A 227 -5.51 -2.38 18.92
C GLU A 227 -5.44 -2.14 17.41
N VAL A 228 -5.09 -3.15 16.62
CA VAL A 228 -5.11 -3.05 15.14
C VAL A 228 -6.53 -2.78 14.65
N PHE A 229 -7.55 -3.50 15.14
CA PHE A 229 -8.94 -3.23 14.77
C PHE A 229 -9.47 -1.87 15.23
N LYS A 230 -8.98 -1.36 16.35
CA LYS A 230 -9.28 0.00 16.77
C LYS A 230 -8.72 1.03 15.78
N LEU A 231 -7.50 0.82 15.27
CA LEU A 231 -6.91 1.64 14.22
C LEU A 231 -7.67 1.51 12.88
N ASP A 232 -8.10 0.29 12.50
CA ASP A 232 -8.96 0.07 11.33
C ASP A 232 -10.28 0.87 11.47
N SER A 233 -10.95 0.80 12.64
CA SER A 233 -12.16 1.59 12.92
C SER A 233 -11.92 3.11 12.80
N MET A 234 -10.77 3.60 13.26
CA MET A 234 -10.39 5.01 13.09
C MET A 234 -10.14 5.35 11.63
N ALA A 235 -9.48 4.47 10.88
CA ALA A 235 -9.23 4.66 9.45
C ALA A 235 -10.52 4.77 8.65
N ILE A 236 -11.50 3.93 8.94
CA ILE A 236 -12.81 4.00 8.27
C ILE A 236 -13.47 5.35 8.54
N LYS A 237 -13.54 5.77 9.80
CA LYS A 237 -14.14 7.05 10.20
C LYS A 237 -13.45 8.28 9.60
N THR A 238 -12.16 8.17 9.30
CA THR A 238 -11.35 9.24 8.71
C THR A 238 -11.21 9.15 7.19
N GLY A 239 -11.77 8.12 6.56
CA GLY A 239 -11.75 7.91 5.11
C GLY A 239 -10.44 7.33 4.57
N PHE A 240 -9.60 6.74 5.43
CA PHE A 240 -8.37 6.03 5.01
C PHE A 240 -8.60 4.56 4.70
N GLU A 241 -9.75 4.02 5.12
CA GLU A 241 -10.14 2.64 4.84
C GLU A 241 -11.64 2.56 4.52
N ILE A 242 -11.99 1.65 3.61
CA ILE A 242 -13.37 1.26 3.31
C ILE A 242 -13.45 -0.25 3.49
N ILE A 243 -14.46 -0.73 4.23
CA ILE A 243 -14.74 -2.15 4.34
C ILE A 243 -16.06 -2.46 3.63
N MET A 244 -16.01 -3.37 2.68
CA MET A 244 -17.18 -3.88 1.98
C MET A 244 -17.48 -5.30 2.44
N LEU A 245 -18.73 -5.58 2.77
CA LEU A 245 -19.19 -6.82 3.37
C LEU A 245 -20.26 -7.47 2.50
N CYS A 246 -20.15 -8.78 2.34
CA CYS A 246 -21.14 -9.62 1.70
C CYS A 246 -21.97 -10.34 2.76
N GLU A 247 -23.25 -10.03 2.84
CA GLU A 247 -24.20 -10.70 3.71
C GLU A 247 -25.08 -11.67 2.87
N TYR A 248 -25.17 -12.90 3.30
CA TYR A 248 -25.97 -13.96 2.70
C TYR A 248 -26.73 -14.71 3.78
N ASN A 249 -28.05 -14.88 3.62
CA ASN A 249 -28.93 -15.48 4.62
C ASN A 249 -28.82 -14.89 6.04
N GLY A 250 -28.58 -13.55 6.14
CA GLY A 250 -28.44 -12.82 7.40
C GLY A 250 -27.04 -12.91 8.05
N GLU A 251 -26.13 -13.68 7.47
CA GLU A 251 -24.76 -13.83 7.98
C GLU A 251 -23.73 -13.14 7.07
N LEU A 252 -22.66 -12.60 7.66
CA LEU A 252 -21.51 -12.11 6.89
C LEU A 252 -20.69 -13.29 6.41
N VAL A 253 -20.59 -13.43 5.08
CA VAL A 253 -19.88 -14.54 4.42
C VAL A 253 -18.57 -14.10 3.76
N GLY A 254 -18.35 -12.80 3.63
CA GLY A 254 -17.11 -12.25 3.09
C GLY A 254 -16.94 -10.76 3.37
N ALA A 255 -15.70 -10.32 3.35
CA ALA A 255 -15.31 -8.93 3.49
C ALA A 255 -14.08 -8.60 2.63
N VAL A 256 -14.03 -7.37 2.12
CA VAL A 256 -12.91 -6.77 1.43
C VAL A 256 -12.59 -5.45 2.10
N ALA A 257 -11.31 -5.23 2.43
CA ALA A 257 -10.81 -3.98 2.95
C ALA A 257 -10.00 -3.25 1.88
N LEU A 258 -10.29 -1.97 1.68
CA LEU A 258 -9.65 -1.08 0.73
C LEU A 258 -8.98 0.05 1.50
N HIS A 259 -7.71 0.31 1.25
CA HIS A 259 -7.05 1.51 1.72
C HIS A 259 -7.25 2.65 0.71
N THR A 260 -7.53 3.85 1.19
CA THR A 260 -7.90 5.01 0.34
C THR A 260 -7.17 6.27 0.76
N TYR A 261 -6.67 7.03 -0.21
CA TYR A 261 -6.10 8.37 -0.03
C TYR A 261 -5.90 9.08 -1.37
N ASN A 262 -6.13 10.40 -1.42
CA ASN A 262 -5.89 11.24 -2.62
C ASN A 262 -6.46 10.66 -3.92
N ASN A 263 -7.75 10.29 -3.93
CA ASN A 263 -8.45 9.68 -5.07
C ASN A 263 -7.82 8.37 -5.56
N LYS A 264 -6.98 7.75 -4.74
CA LYS A 264 -6.34 6.46 -5.02
C LYS A 264 -6.82 5.43 -4.01
N ALA A 265 -7.13 4.23 -4.51
CA ALA A 265 -7.52 3.11 -3.67
C ALA A 265 -6.61 1.90 -3.92
N ARG A 266 -6.44 1.08 -2.89
CA ARG A 266 -5.71 -0.18 -2.97
C ARG A 266 -6.50 -1.28 -2.30
N TYR A 267 -6.64 -2.43 -2.97
CA TYR A 267 -7.12 -3.65 -2.36
C TYR A 267 -6.10 -4.16 -1.33
N ASN A 268 -6.46 -4.05 -0.05
CA ASN A 268 -5.57 -4.39 1.06
C ASN A 268 -5.70 -5.86 1.46
N SER A 269 -6.91 -6.31 1.77
CA SER A 269 -7.14 -7.67 2.25
C SER A 269 -8.56 -8.14 2.02
N SER A 270 -8.75 -9.47 2.09
CA SER A 270 -10.07 -10.08 2.12
C SER A 270 -10.14 -11.26 3.07
N VAL A 271 -11.35 -11.51 3.52
CA VAL A 271 -11.75 -12.73 4.22
C VAL A 271 -13.04 -13.25 3.62
N GLN A 272 -13.18 -14.57 3.52
CA GLN A 272 -14.44 -15.23 3.15
C GLN A 272 -14.54 -16.59 3.81
N LEU A 273 -15.74 -17.01 4.11
CA LEU A 273 -16.02 -18.38 4.57
C LEU A 273 -15.73 -19.38 3.43
N TYR A 274 -15.33 -20.59 3.78
CA TYR A 274 -15.03 -21.64 2.80
C TYR A 274 -16.25 -22.49 2.46
N ASP A 275 -17.12 -22.74 3.47
CA ASP A 275 -18.35 -23.52 3.31
C ASP A 275 -19.52 -22.57 3.02
N ILE A 276 -19.60 -22.12 1.76
CA ILE A 276 -20.69 -21.29 1.27
C ILE A 276 -21.39 -22.04 0.15
N ASP A 277 -22.71 -21.84 0.03
CA ASP A 277 -23.53 -22.43 -1.03
C ASP A 277 -22.95 -22.20 -2.42
N LYS A 278 -23.07 -23.21 -3.29
CA LYS A 278 -22.66 -23.09 -4.69
C LYS A 278 -23.37 -21.90 -5.36
N GLY A 279 -22.58 -21.04 -6.00
CA GLY A 279 -23.08 -19.86 -6.67
C GLY A 279 -22.93 -18.57 -5.89
N ILE A 280 -22.41 -18.63 -4.65
CA ILE A 280 -22.05 -17.43 -3.86
C ILE A 280 -20.53 -17.24 -3.89
N TYR A 281 -20.07 -16.13 -4.45
CA TYR A 281 -18.66 -15.77 -4.66
C TYR A 281 -18.35 -14.41 -4.03
N PRO A 282 -18.18 -14.33 -2.70
CA PRO A 282 -18.11 -13.06 -1.98
C PRO A 282 -17.03 -12.12 -2.52
N ASN A 283 -15.80 -12.62 -2.73
CA ASN A 283 -14.69 -11.78 -3.20
C ASN A 283 -14.93 -11.20 -4.60
N HIS A 284 -15.59 -11.97 -5.52
CA HIS A 284 -15.96 -11.44 -6.82
C HIS A 284 -17.03 -10.35 -6.70
N PHE A 285 -18.06 -10.60 -5.90
CA PHE A 285 -19.14 -9.65 -5.68
C PHE A 285 -18.60 -8.34 -5.08
N LEU A 286 -17.78 -8.45 -4.03
CA LEU A 286 -17.24 -7.29 -3.31
C LEU A 286 -16.26 -6.48 -4.13
N LEU A 287 -15.35 -7.11 -4.90
CA LEU A 287 -14.42 -6.37 -5.76
C LEU A 287 -15.13 -5.72 -6.95
N GLY A 288 -16.18 -6.36 -7.51
CA GLY A 288 -17.01 -5.71 -8.51
C GLY A 288 -17.73 -4.49 -7.95
N ALA A 289 -18.30 -4.62 -6.75
CA ALA A 289 -18.93 -3.50 -6.05
C ALA A 289 -17.91 -2.39 -5.69
N ALA A 290 -16.65 -2.77 -5.37
CA ALA A 290 -15.58 -1.82 -5.09
C ALA A 290 -15.25 -0.95 -6.30
N ILE A 291 -15.16 -1.54 -7.50
CA ILE A 291 -14.91 -0.78 -8.75
C ILE A 291 -16.03 0.23 -8.99
N ASP A 292 -17.29 -0.20 -8.86
CA ASP A 292 -18.46 0.68 -9.04
C ASP A 292 -18.47 1.81 -8.00
N TYR A 293 -18.32 1.47 -6.72
CA TYR A 293 -18.34 2.42 -5.61
C TYR A 293 -17.20 3.46 -5.71
N LEU A 294 -15.97 3.01 -5.95
CA LEU A 294 -14.81 3.89 -6.05
C LEU A 294 -14.97 4.88 -7.22
N LYS A 295 -15.44 4.40 -8.38
CA LYS A 295 -15.72 5.26 -9.52
C LYS A 295 -16.80 6.31 -9.21
N GLU A 296 -17.91 5.91 -8.59
CA GLU A 296 -19.03 6.80 -8.23
C GLU A 296 -18.62 7.85 -7.18
N ASN A 297 -17.62 7.54 -6.35
CA ASN A 297 -17.08 8.46 -5.33
C ASN A 297 -15.84 9.24 -5.79
N GLY A 298 -15.55 9.27 -7.12
CA GLY A 298 -14.54 10.13 -7.70
C GLY A 298 -13.10 9.67 -7.49
N PHE A 299 -12.88 8.37 -7.20
CA PHE A 299 -11.54 7.81 -7.23
C PHE A 299 -11.04 7.68 -8.67
N GLU A 300 -9.74 7.89 -8.85
CA GLU A 300 -9.10 7.87 -10.17
C GLU A 300 -8.39 6.54 -10.44
N LEU A 301 -7.75 5.96 -9.42
CA LEU A 301 -6.94 4.76 -9.56
C LEU A 301 -7.30 3.72 -8.49
N PHE A 302 -7.38 2.46 -8.93
CA PHE A 302 -7.60 1.33 -8.03
C PHE A 302 -6.55 0.22 -8.26
N GLU A 303 -5.66 0.03 -7.31
CA GLU A 303 -4.67 -1.04 -7.32
C GLU A 303 -5.30 -2.35 -6.81
N ILE A 304 -5.38 -3.34 -7.68
CA ILE A 304 -5.84 -4.70 -7.33
C ILE A 304 -4.73 -5.53 -6.67
N GLY A 305 -3.48 -5.18 -6.94
CA GLY A 305 -2.31 -5.77 -6.30
C GLY A 305 -1.41 -6.58 -7.21
N GLU A 306 -0.33 -7.03 -6.61
CA GLU A 306 0.83 -7.63 -7.27
C GLU A 306 0.47 -8.85 -8.12
N GLN A 307 1.05 -8.90 -9.31
CA GLN A 307 1.19 -10.10 -10.13
C GLN A 307 2.57 -10.69 -9.91
N VAL A 308 2.60 -11.88 -9.38
CA VAL A 308 3.86 -12.62 -9.19
C VAL A 308 4.17 -13.41 -10.45
N THR A 309 5.35 -13.15 -11.03
CA THR A 309 5.85 -13.88 -12.20
C THR A 309 6.99 -14.81 -11.78
N GLN A 310 7.03 -15.99 -12.38
CA GLN A 310 8.14 -16.92 -12.19
C GLN A 310 9.40 -16.36 -12.82
N SER A 311 10.52 -16.43 -12.11
CA SER A 311 11.84 -16.11 -12.63
C SER A 311 12.82 -17.20 -12.19
N ASP A 312 14.01 -17.22 -12.76
CA ASP A 312 15.08 -18.16 -12.38
C ASP A 312 15.50 -18.02 -10.91
N LEU A 313 15.22 -16.84 -10.32
CA LEU A 313 15.56 -16.52 -8.93
C LEU A 313 14.40 -16.73 -7.95
N TYR A 314 13.17 -16.97 -8.45
CA TYR A 314 11.98 -17.07 -7.61
C TYR A 314 10.98 -18.10 -8.15
N GLN A 315 10.77 -19.16 -7.38
CA GLN A 315 9.72 -20.14 -7.68
C GLN A 315 8.39 -19.69 -7.11
N VAL A 316 7.40 -19.51 -7.99
CA VAL A 316 6.04 -19.11 -7.62
C VAL A 316 5.23 -20.32 -7.19
N SER A 317 4.65 -20.29 -6.00
CA SER A 317 3.73 -21.32 -5.53
C SER A 317 2.43 -21.35 -6.35
N GLU A 318 1.74 -22.49 -6.38
CA GLU A 318 0.42 -22.62 -7.04
C GLU A 318 -0.60 -21.62 -6.46
N LYS A 319 -0.54 -21.33 -5.16
CA LYS A 319 -1.39 -20.34 -4.51
C LYS A 319 -1.14 -18.94 -5.07
N GLU A 320 0.12 -18.53 -5.27
CA GLU A 320 0.48 -17.24 -5.83
C GLU A 320 0.08 -17.13 -7.31
N LYS A 321 0.25 -18.20 -8.09
CA LYS A 321 -0.23 -18.27 -9.47
C LYS A 321 -1.75 -18.07 -9.55
N ASN A 322 -2.50 -18.78 -8.72
CA ASN A 322 -3.95 -18.66 -8.67
C ASN A 322 -4.40 -17.27 -8.24
N LEU A 323 -3.72 -16.66 -7.27
CA LEU A 323 -3.99 -15.29 -6.84
C LEU A 323 -3.67 -14.26 -7.95
N SER A 324 -2.54 -14.43 -8.65
CA SER A 324 -2.17 -13.59 -9.80
C SER A 324 -3.21 -13.73 -10.93
N HIS A 325 -3.64 -14.95 -11.23
CA HIS A 325 -4.68 -15.21 -12.20
C HIS A 325 -6.03 -14.59 -11.82
N PHE A 326 -6.41 -14.65 -10.55
CA PHE A 326 -7.60 -13.97 -10.03
C PHE A 326 -7.50 -12.46 -10.22
N LYS A 327 -6.37 -11.84 -9.83
CA LYS A 327 -6.15 -10.40 -9.97
C LYS A 327 -6.18 -9.94 -11.43
N ALA A 328 -5.53 -10.67 -12.33
CA ALA A 328 -5.55 -10.41 -13.77
C ALA A 328 -6.96 -10.40 -14.39
N GLY A 329 -7.91 -11.05 -13.76
CA GLY A 329 -9.29 -11.11 -14.24
C GLY A 329 -10.10 -9.84 -14.03
N TRP A 330 -9.58 -8.85 -13.30
CA TRP A 330 -10.27 -7.60 -13.02
C TRP A 330 -10.01 -6.52 -14.07
N GLY A 331 -9.04 -6.74 -14.97
CA GLY A 331 -8.59 -5.73 -15.94
C GLY A 331 -7.59 -4.77 -15.32
N GLY A 332 -7.44 -3.60 -15.93
CA GLY A 332 -6.44 -2.61 -15.57
C GLY A 332 -5.09 -2.85 -16.27
N ASP A 333 -4.19 -1.90 -16.10
CA ASP A 333 -2.86 -1.93 -16.68
C ASP A 333 -1.84 -2.50 -15.71
N LEU A 334 -0.83 -3.18 -16.24
CA LEU A 334 0.31 -3.65 -15.46
C LEU A 334 1.27 -2.49 -15.20
N MET A 335 1.27 -1.99 -14.00
CA MET A 335 2.16 -0.93 -13.55
C MET A 335 3.37 -1.53 -12.82
N PRO A 336 4.58 -1.03 -13.06
CA PRO A 336 5.77 -1.52 -12.36
C PRO A 336 5.65 -1.35 -10.84
N TRP A 337 6.06 -2.39 -10.13
CA TRP A 337 6.21 -2.39 -8.69
C TRP A 337 7.62 -2.86 -8.35
N MET A 338 8.51 -1.90 -8.14
CA MET A 338 9.93 -2.17 -8.00
C MET A 338 10.33 -2.23 -6.53
N LYS A 339 11.18 -3.20 -6.21
CA LYS A 339 11.85 -3.35 -4.91
C LYS A 339 13.34 -3.09 -5.08
N ALA A 340 13.90 -2.24 -4.25
CA ALA A 340 15.34 -2.02 -4.13
C ALA A 340 15.85 -2.61 -2.82
N GLN A 341 17.04 -3.18 -2.85
CA GLN A 341 17.70 -3.77 -1.69
C GLN A 341 19.17 -3.34 -1.62
N LYS A 342 19.63 -3.08 -0.42
CA LYS A 342 21.05 -2.88 -0.11
C LYS A 342 21.46 -3.72 1.08
N GLU A 343 22.58 -4.44 0.96
CA GLU A 343 23.23 -5.15 2.04
C GLU A 343 24.34 -4.26 2.63
N PHE A 344 24.46 -4.26 3.94
CA PHE A 344 25.49 -3.51 4.66
C PHE A 344 26.51 -4.48 5.23
N ASN A 345 27.75 -4.32 4.83
CA ASN A 345 28.88 -5.05 5.40
C ASN A 345 29.41 -4.23 6.58
N HIS A 346 29.05 -4.62 7.78
CA HIS A 346 29.66 -4.07 9.00
C HIS A 346 30.97 -4.84 9.23
N VAL A 347 32.09 -4.19 8.87
CA VAL A 347 33.44 -4.69 9.15
C VAL A 347 33.78 -4.40 10.60
#